data_590170aa84305e94fcafecde63ff702e
#
_entry.id   590170aa84305e94fcafecde63ff702e
#
_cell.length_a   1.000
_cell.length_b   1.000
_cell.length_c   1.000
_cell.angle_alpha   90.00
_cell.angle_beta   90.00
_cell.angle_gamma   90.00
#
_symmetry.space_group_name_H-M   'P 1'
#
loop_
_entity.id
_entity.type
_entity.pdbx_description
1 polymer ?
#
loop_
_entity_poly.entity_id
_entity_poly.type
_entity_poly.pdbx_seq_one_letter_code
_entity_poly.pdbx_strand_id
1 'polypeptide(L)'
;MADIRAFHAMRYTKSAGEAKELTCPPYDIISEAERAAFLERNPHNVIRLELPRGEEPYKTADKTLHSWLSDGTLRCDKDAGLYIYEEEFKTDVDHGEVRSLKGIVCLVRVEDFSASVVLPHEETLFKAKKDRFELMKATNCNFSSIYSLYQDEKGETQKRIDRLSAGTPYCEFSDGLVTHRLWIVNDKQALEAFRADFAPRKLYIADGHHRYETAIHYRDYCRENAVWAPGSEFVMMTLVDMAHPGLVVFPTHRLVCGIEGFSAEKVLESCGEYFQIETLADKSEIEPRMKNAYDAGQKAFVFVYKNGDRMNYALLILKDAAVMEEFMPEKSEASRGLDVSVLHTLILECALGIDRENMASQKNLTYTRDLNEALSTVESDEMQCAFILNPTRVEEIGAVAAAGEKMPQKSTYFYPKLITGLVMNNLETPVED
;
A
#
# COMPACT_ATOMS: atom_id res chain seq x y z
N MET A 1 15.04 -11.11 -13.01
CA MET A 1 15.98 -11.00 -11.87
C MET A 1 16.04 -9.54 -11.46
N ALA A 2 15.81 -9.24 -10.19
CA ALA A 2 15.76 -7.87 -9.72
C ALA A 2 17.16 -7.21 -9.76
N ASP A 3 17.31 -6.14 -10.52
CA ASP A 3 18.53 -5.32 -10.57
C ASP A 3 18.30 -4.10 -9.67
N ILE A 4 18.95 -4.09 -8.51
CA ILE A 4 18.89 -2.96 -7.56
C ILE A 4 20.18 -2.14 -7.65
N ARG A 5 20.05 -0.82 -7.41
CA ARG A 5 21.17 0.12 -7.47
C ARG A 5 21.16 1.09 -6.29
N ALA A 6 22.37 1.46 -5.89
CA ALA A 6 22.60 2.63 -5.06
C ALA A 6 22.33 3.91 -5.87
N PHE A 7 22.00 5.00 -5.19
CA PHE A 7 21.72 6.28 -5.86
C PHE A 7 22.06 7.49 -4.99
N HIS A 8 22.19 8.62 -5.64
CA HIS A 8 22.42 9.91 -5.00
C HIS A 8 21.09 10.52 -4.55
N ALA A 9 20.58 10.09 -3.40
CA ALA A 9 19.28 10.54 -2.94
C ALA A 9 19.21 12.05 -2.77
N MET A 10 18.12 12.63 -3.23
CA MET A 10 17.76 14.00 -2.95
C MET A 10 17.08 14.07 -1.59
N ARG A 11 17.62 14.88 -0.67
CA ARG A 11 17.15 14.98 0.70
C ARG A 11 17.15 16.42 1.21
N TYR A 12 16.34 16.68 2.22
CA TYR A 12 16.35 17.95 2.93
C TYR A 12 17.68 18.19 3.66
N THR A 13 18.13 19.40 3.61
CA THR A 13 19.27 19.86 4.45
C THR A 13 18.75 20.27 5.84
N LYS A 14 19.65 20.34 6.80
CA LYS A 14 19.30 20.75 8.18
C LYS A 14 18.68 22.16 8.26
N SER A 15 18.94 23.02 7.28
CA SER A 15 18.38 24.38 7.23
C SER A 15 16.91 24.41 6.81
N ALA A 16 16.38 23.35 6.22
CA ALA A 16 14.97 23.27 5.80
C ALA A 16 13.99 23.14 6.99
N GLY A 17 14.44 22.57 8.10
CA GLY A 17 13.63 22.30 9.28
C GLY A 17 13.79 20.87 9.79
N GLU A 18 12.94 20.47 10.72
CA GLU A 18 12.90 19.12 11.27
C GLU A 18 12.15 18.17 10.33
N ALA A 19 12.63 16.94 10.19
CA ALA A 19 12.07 15.96 9.25
C ALA A 19 10.56 15.72 9.44
N LYS A 20 10.07 15.72 10.68
CA LYS A 20 8.63 15.57 11.01
C LYS A 20 7.74 16.68 10.41
N GLU A 21 8.33 17.87 10.15
CA GLU A 21 7.61 19.01 9.58
C GLU A 21 7.66 19.01 8.05
N LEU A 22 8.68 18.35 7.48
CA LEU A 22 8.99 18.36 6.05
C LEU A 22 8.36 17.19 5.30
N THR A 23 8.05 16.12 6.01
CA THR A 23 7.51 14.86 5.46
C THR A 23 5.98 14.78 5.56
N CYS A 24 5.38 13.89 4.79
CA CYS A 24 3.95 13.58 4.86
C CYS A 24 3.70 12.11 4.49
N PRO A 25 2.52 11.55 4.77
CA PRO A 25 2.12 10.25 4.23
C PRO A 25 2.11 10.21 2.70
N PRO A 26 1.95 9.05 2.05
CA PRO A 26 1.79 8.98 0.61
C PRO A 26 0.48 9.66 0.15
N TYR A 27 0.51 10.19 -1.06
CA TYR A 27 -0.51 11.09 -1.63
C TYR A 27 -1.94 10.54 -1.63
N ASP A 28 -2.10 9.23 -1.73
CA ASP A 28 -3.37 8.55 -1.93
C ASP A 28 -4.19 8.34 -0.64
N ILE A 29 -3.58 8.61 0.51
CA ILE A 29 -4.26 8.55 1.80
C ILE A 29 -4.43 9.92 2.47
N ILE A 30 -4.04 11.01 1.79
CA ILE A 30 -4.12 12.38 2.33
C ILE A 30 -5.43 13.03 1.88
N SER A 31 -6.29 13.40 2.84
CA SER A 31 -7.47 14.21 2.61
C SER A 31 -7.11 15.69 2.31
N GLU A 32 -8.03 16.45 1.73
CA GLU A 32 -7.79 17.89 1.48
C GLU A 32 -7.60 18.69 2.78
N ALA A 33 -8.25 18.28 3.88
CA ALA A 33 -8.04 18.90 5.20
C ALA A 33 -6.63 18.63 5.74
N GLU A 34 -6.17 17.39 5.66
CA GLU A 34 -4.79 17.02 6.05
C GLU A 34 -3.75 17.70 5.17
N ARG A 35 -4.03 17.78 3.85
CA ARG A 35 -3.17 18.52 2.92
C ARG A 35 -3.01 19.98 3.34
N ALA A 36 -4.10 20.64 3.70
CA ALA A 36 -4.07 22.03 4.20
C ALA A 36 -3.20 22.15 5.45
N ALA A 37 -3.36 21.23 6.40
CA ALA A 37 -2.55 21.18 7.61
C ALA A 37 -1.05 20.99 7.34
N PHE A 38 -0.69 20.12 6.37
CA PHE A 38 0.71 19.95 5.97
C PHE A 38 1.30 21.21 5.30
N LEU A 39 0.50 21.94 4.50
CA LEU A 39 0.91 23.20 3.89
C LEU A 39 1.20 24.30 4.93
N GLU A 40 0.44 24.33 6.02
CA GLU A 40 0.60 25.29 7.13
C GLU A 40 1.75 24.90 8.05
N ARG A 41 2.03 23.60 8.20
CA ARG A 41 3.04 23.06 9.11
C ARG A 41 4.44 23.60 8.81
N ASN A 42 4.86 23.58 7.54
CA ASN A 42 6.15 24.10 7.11
C ASN A 42 6.10 24.55 5.63
N PRO A 43 6.70 25.70 5.27
CA PRO A 43 6.76 26.16 3.88
C PRO A 43 7.52 25.20 2.93
N HIS A 44 8.37 24.32 3.49
CA HIS A 44 9.12 23.31 2.74
C HIS A 44 8.55 21.89 2.88
N ASN A 45 7.32 21.72 3.39
CA ASN A 45 6.74 20.38 3.46
C ASN A 45 6.59 19.78 2.06
N VAL A 46 7.01 18.51 1.90
CA VAL A 46 7.02 17.78 0.63
C VAL A 46 5.66 17.67 -0.05
N ILE A 47 4.57 17.90 0.68
CA ILE A 47 3.20 17.91 0.14
C ILE A 47 3.06 18.87 -1.05
N ARG A 48 3.87 19.94 -1.10
CA ARG A 48 3.90 20.90 -2.21
C ARG A 48 4.40 20.29 -3.51
N LEU A 49 5.26 19.29 -3.40
CA LEU A 49 5.82 18.54 -4.53
C LEU A 49 4.96 17.31 -4.84
N GLU A 50 4.57 16.54 -3.79
CA GLU A 50 3.89 15.25 -3.96
C GLU A 50 2.42 15.41 -4.35
N LEU A 51 1.72 16.42 -3.81
CA LEU A 51 0.28 16.61 -4.06
C LEU A 51 -0.03 18.07 -4.40
N PRO A 52 0.53 18.59 -5.51
CA PRO A 52 0.30 19.98 -5.94
C PRO A 52 -1.16 20.18 -6.35
N ARG A 53 -1.66 21.43 -6.21
CA ARG A 53 -3.02 21.84 -6.60
C ARG A 53 -2.96 23.22 -7.27
N GLY A 54 -4.05 23.64 -7.90
CA GLY A 54 -4.21 24.92 -8.57
C GLY A 54 -4.35 24.79 -10.08
N GLU A 55 -4.18 25.88 -10.81
CA GLU A 55 -4.37 25.92 -12.28
C GLU A 55 -3.27 25.18 -13.04
N GLU A 56 -2.01 25.32 -12.60
CA GLU A 56 -0.83 24.65 -13.20
C GLU A 56 -0.08 23.84 -12.12
N PRO A 57 -0.69 22.76 -11.55
CA PRO A 57 -0.17 22.12 -10.37
C PRO A 57 1.24 21.54 -10.57
N TYR A 58 1.48 20.87 -11.68
CA TYR A 58 2.76 20.19 -11.95
C TYR A 58 3.88 21.19 -12.27
N LYS A 59 3.57 22.28 -12.96
CA LYS A 59 4.53 23.37 -13.22
C LYS A 59 4.88 24.11 -11.91
N THR A 60 3.94 24.22 -11.01
CA THR A 60 4.18 24.78 -9.68
C THR A 60 5.09 23.89 -8.87
N ALA A 61 4.88 22.57 -8.89
CA ALA A 61 5.76 21.59 -8.24
C ALA A 61 7.19 21.66 -8.80
N ASP A 62 7.33 21.72 -10.11
CA ASP A 62 8.63 21.86 -10.80
C ASP A 62 9.38 23.13 -10.38
N LYS A 63 8.72 24.29 -10.42
CA LYS A 63 9.31 25.56 -9.95
C LYS A 63 9.72 25.49 -8.48
N THR A 64 8.90 24.89 -7.64
CA THR A 64 9.16 24.72 -6.21
C THR A 64 10.38 23.84 -6.01
N LEU A 65 10.48 22.71 -6.70
CA LEU A 65 11.63 21.80 -6.67
C LEU A 65 12.92 22.51 -7.07
N HIS A 66 12.93 23.21 -8.19
CA HIS A 66 14.10 23.96 -8.66
C HIS A 66 14.51 25.09 -7.70
N SER A 67 13.55 25.78 -7.08
CA SER A 67 13.83 26.76 -6.03
C SER A 67 14.52 26.11 -4.84
N TRP A 68 14.00 24.99 -4.33
CA TRP A 68 14.56 24.29 -3.17
C TRP A 68 15.94 23.67 -3.44
N LEU A 69 16.21 23.29 -4.69
CA LEU A 69 17.55 22.85 -5.08
C LEU A 69 18.52 24.04 -5.17
N SER A 70 18.09 25.19 -5.71
CA SER A 70 18.94 26.35 -5.90
C SER A 70 19.29 27.07 -4.59
N ASP A 71 18.38 27.13 -3.62
CA ASP A 71 18.59 27.78 -2.33
C ASP A 71 19.20 26.83 -1.27
N GLY A 72 19.36 25.54 -1.60
CA GLY A 72 19.95 24.54 -0.74
C GLY A 72 19.01 23.95 0.31
N THR A 73 17.71 24.14 0.19
CA THR A 73 16.68 23.44 0.96
C THR A 73 16.76 21.94 0.70
N LEU A 74 16.92 21.55 -0.56
CA LEU A 74 17.18 20.18 -1.00
C LEU A 74 18.59 20.03 -1.58
N ARG A 75 19.20 18.87 -1.37
CA ARG A 75 20.49 18.50 -2.00
C ARG A 75 20.51 17.01 -2.34
N CYS A 76 21.19 16.68 -3.44
CA CYS A 76 21.56 15.30 -3.73
C CYS A 76 22.77 14.91 -2.90
N ASP A 77 22.78 13.67 -2.39
CA ASP A 77 23.93 13.10 -1.69
C ASP A 77 25.13 13.04 -2.64
N LYS A 78 26.32 13.28 -2.06
CA LYS A 78 27.57 13.28 -2.84
C LYS A 78 27.95 11.88 -3.32
N ASP A 79 27.75 10.89 -2.43
CA ASP A 79 28.08 9.50 -2.71
C ASP A 79 26.79 8.70 -2.90
N ALA A 80 26.76 7.81 -3.89
CA ALA A 80 25.64 6.91 -4.06
C ALA A 80 25.52 5.93 -2.88
N GLY A 81 24.30 5.69 -2.44
CA GLY A 81 24.02 4.81 -1.31
C GLY A 81 22.72 4.03 -1.43
N LEU A 82 22.57 3.03 -0.59
CA LEU A 82 21.29 2.45 -0.19
C LEU A 82 20.91 3.05 1.17
N TYR A 83 19.62 3.07 1.46
CA TYR A 83 19.14 3.65 2.72
C TYR A 83 18.35 2.59 3.48
N ILE A 84 18.77 2.28 4.72
CA ILE A 84 17.97 1.44 5.59
C ILE A 84 16.96 2.35 6.27
N TYR A 85 15.69 2.02 6.13
CA TYR A 85 14.59 2.77 6.72
C TYR A 85 13.83 1.89 7.69
N GLU A 86 13.60 2.40 8.89
CA GLU A 86 12.86 1.74 9.96
C GLU A 86 11.67 2.59 10.38
N GLU A 87 10.55 1.91 10.58
CA GLU A 87 9.34 2.42 11.22
C GLU A 87 9.07 1.62 12.48
N GLU A 88 9.06 2.30 13.63
CA GLU A 88 8.67 1.72 14.92
C GLU A 88 7.30 2.29 15.31
N PHE A 89 6.33 1.42 15.56
CA PHE A 89 4.93 1.79 15.73
C PHE A 89 4.20 0.83 16.66
N LYS A 90 2.99 1.24 17.08
CA LYS A 90 2.04 0.41 17.81
C LYS A 90 0.78 0.21 17.00
N THR A 91 0.16 -0.95 17.17
CA THR A 91 -1.16 -1.23 16.59
C THR A 91 -2.12 -1.72 17.68
N ASP A 92 -3.39 -1.44 17.51
CA ASP A 92 -4.44 -1.97 18.40
C ASP A 92 -4.63 -3.48 18.22
N VAL A 93 -4.25 -4.02 17.05
CA VAL A 93 -4.33 -5.46 16.72
C VAL A 93 -3.51 -6.33 17.68
N ASP A 94 -2.40 -5.78 18.20
CA ASP A 94 -1.48 -6.50 19.11
C ASP A 94 -1.53 -5.96 20.54
N HIS A 95 -2.67 -5.41 20.96
CA HIS A 95 -2.83 -4.85 22.31
C HIS A 95 -1.79 -3.78 22.66
N GLY A 96 -1.30 -3.04 21.66
CA GLY A 96 -0.35 -1.96 21.83
C GLY A 96 1.12 -2.38 21.95
N GLU A 97 1.47 -3.60 21.54
CA GLU A 97 2.87 -4.00 21.42
C GLU A 97 3.61 -3.14 20.40
N VAL A 98 4.87 -2.83 20.71
CA VAL A 98 5.74 -2.07 19.80
C VAL A 98 6.25 -3.01 18.73
N ARG A 99 6.02 -2.65 17.47
CA ARG A 99 6.59 -3.32 16.30
C ARG A 99 7.60 -2.43 15.62
N SER A 100 8.57 -3.04 14.98
CA SER A 100 9.53 -2.35 14.12
C SER A 100 9.54 -3.04 12.76
N LEU A 101 9.47 -2.23 11.70
CA LEU A 101 9.56 -2.68 10.31
C LEU A 101 10.77 -2.04 9.67
N LYS A 102 11.69 -2.85 9.13
CA LYS A 102 12.88 -2.39 8.44
C LYS A 102 12.90 -2.80 6.98
N GLY A 103 13.30 -1.88 6.13
CA GLY A 103 13.49 -2.13 4.70
C GLY A 103 14.66 -1.37 4.12
N ILE A 104 14.97 -1.65 2.87
CA ILE A 104 16.03 -0.99 2.09
C ILE A 104 15.39 -0.10 1.03
N VAL A 105 15.69 1.20 1.05
CA VAL A 105 15.36 2.12 -0.04
C VAL A 105 16.49 2.06 -1.07
N CYS A 106 16.14 1.72 -2.30
CA CYS A 106 17.07 1.60 -3.43
C CYS A 106 16.38 1.98 -4.74
N LEU A 107 17.14 2.05 -5.81
CA LEU A 107 16.59 2.03 -7.15
C LEU A 107 16.44 0.59 -7.63
N VAL A 108 15.33 0.30 -8.29
CA VAL A 108 15.03 -0.98 -8.92
C VAL A 108 14.83 -0.75 -10.40
N ARG A 109 15.45 -1.56 -11.26
CA ARG A 109 15.23 -1.49 -12.71
C ARG A 109 13.76 -1.66 -13.04
N VAL A 110 13.25 -0.77 -13.86
CA VAL A 110 11.86 -0.81 -14.33
C VAL A 110 11.73 -1.90 -15.40
N GLU A 111 11.01 -2.94 -15.06
CA GLU A 111 10.72 -4.07 -15.93
C GLU A 111 9.23 -4.14 -16.25
N ASP A 112 8.88 -4.57 -17.46
CA ASP A 112 7.49 -4.87 -17.79
C ASP A 112 7.01 -6.05 -16.94
N PHE A 113 5.73 -6.07 -16.56
CA PHE A 113 5.17 -7.17 -15.75
C PHE A 113 5.32 -8.54 -16.41
N SER A 114 5.36 -8.60 -17.75
CA SER A 114 5.63 -9.82 -18.51
C SER A 114 7.00 -10.45 -18.24
N ALA A 115 7.98 -9.67 -17.77
CA ALA A 115 9.28 -10.17 -17.36
C ALA A 115 9.23 -10.96 -16.03
N SER A 116 8.13 -10.89 -15.29
CA SER A 116 7.91 -11.60 -14.03
C SER A 116 9.00 -11.35 -12.96
N VAL A 117 9.60 -10.17 -12.98
CA VAL A 117 10.61 -9.72 -11.99
C VAL A 117 9.93 -8.91 -10.90
N VAL A 118 9.14 -7.91 -11.28
CA VAL A 118 8.30 -7.12 -10.38
C VAL A 118 6.86 -7.52 -10.63
N LEU A 119 6.19 -7.99 -9.58
CA LEU A 119 4.87 -8.60 -9.67
C LEU A 119 3.84 -7.71 -8.98
N PRO A 120 2.82 -7.23 -9.71
CA PRO A 120 1.69 -6.54 -9.13
C PRO A 120 0.70 -7.55 -8.54
N HIS A 121 -0.06 -7.15 -7.55
CA HIS A 121 -1.17 -7.95 -7.03
C HIS A 121 -2.51 -7.23 -7.04
N GLU A 122 -2.56 -5.96 -7.46
CA GLU A 122 -3.78 -5.15 -7.48
C GLU A 122 -3.99 -4.46 -8.82
N GLU A 123 -5.25 -4.23 -9.20
CA GLU A 123 -5.63 -3.45 -10.38
C GLU A 123 -5.48 -1.95 -10.11
N THR A 124 -5.15 -1.18 -11.16
CA THR A 124 -4.87 0.26 -11.05
C THR A 124 -5.92 1.12 -11.77
N LEU A 125 -6.14 2.33 -11.25
CA LEU A 125 -7.07 3.31 -11.81
C LEU A 125 -6.37 4.26 -12.79
N PHE A 126 -6.97 4.49 -13.95
CA PHE A 126 -6.43 5.35 -15.00
C PHE A 126 -6.18 6.80 -14.54
N LYS A 127 -7.12 7.39 -13.78
CA LYS A 127 -7.01 8.79 -13.31
C LYS A 127 -5.79 9.01 -12.42
N ALA A 128 -5.52 8.08 -11.51
CA ALA A 128 -4.37 8.16 -10.60
C ALA A 128 -3.04 8.05 -11.36
N LYS A 129 -2.95 7.14 -12.35
CA LYS A 129 -1.75 7.00 -13.20
C LYS A 129 -1.48 8.26 -14.02
N LYS A 130 -2.51 8.87 -14.61
CA LYS A 130 -2.37 10.11 -15.38
C LYS A 130 -1.81 11.23 -14.51
N ASP A 131 -2.35 11.43 -13.31
CA ASP A 131 -1.89 12.45 -12.37
C ASP A 131 -0.40 12.26 -12.00
N ARG A 132 -0.01 11.04 -11.63
CA ARG A 132 1.39 10.73 -11.30
C ARG A 132 2.33 10.86 -12.51
N PHE A 133 1.86 10.50 -13.71
CA PHE A 133 2.64 10.65 -14.94
C PHE A 133 2.93 12.12 -15.25
N GLU A 134 1.93 13.00 -15.17
CA GLU A 134 2.13 14.42 -15.43
C GLU A 134 3.05 15.07 -14.38
N LEU A 135 2.94 14.64 -13.11
CA LEU A 135 3.87 15.09 -12.06
C LEU A 135 5.31 14.64 -12.36
N MET A 136 5.52 13.37 -12.66
CA MET A 136 6.85 12.82 -12.98
C MET A 136 7.44 13.46 -14.22
N LYS A 137 6.63 13.70 -15.26
CA LYS A 137 7.03 14.37 -16.49
C LYS A 137 7.46 15.83 -16.25
N ALA A 138 6.82 16.52 -15.31
CA ALA A 138 7.16 17.90 -14.99
C ALA A 138 8.43 18.01 -14.13
N THR A 139 8.63 17.08 -13.20
CA THR A 139 9.66 17.20 -12.15
C THR A 139 10.85 16.28 -12.33
N ASN A 140 10.78 15.27 -13.20
CA ASN A 140 11.79 14.21 -13.32
C ASN A 140 12.17 13.58 -11.97
N CYS A 141 11.19 13.35 -11.07
CA CYS A 141 11.48 12.85 -9.72
C CYS A 141 10.54 11.73 -9.27
N ASN A 142 11.07 10.85 -8.38
CA ASN A 142 10.28 10.04 -7.49
C ASN A 142 10.32 10.67 -6.09
N PHE A 143 9.22 11.24 -5.61
CA PHE A 143 9.14 11.86 -4.28
C PHE A 143 8.81 10.85 -3.19
N SER A 144 8.13 9.76 -3.53
CA SER A 144 7.75 8.66 -2.65
C SER A 144 8.21 7.31 -3.21
N SER A 145 8.67 6.42 -2.36
CA SER A 145 9.10 5.08 -2.75
C SER A 145 7.91 4.14 -2.96
N ILE A 146 8.06 3.19 -3.87
CA ILE A 146 7.12 2.06 -4.00
C ILE A 146 7.47 1.05 -2.91
N TYR A 147 6.47 0.59 -2.17
CA TYR A 147 6.63 -0.44 -1.17
C TYR A 147 6.56 -1.81 -1.84
N SER A 148 7.64 -2.58 -1.78
CA SER A 148 7.71 -3.91 -2.36
C SER A 148 8.26 -4.93 -1.37
N LEU A 149 7.76 -6.16 -1.49
CA LEU A 149 8.14 -7.29 -0.66
C LEU A 149 9.07 -8.21 -1.43
N TYR A 150 9.94 -8.92 -0.70
CA TYR A 150 10.78 -10.00 -1.23
C TYR A 150 10.81 -11.18 -0.26
N GLN A 151 11.21 -12.35 -0.74
CA GLN A 151 11.40 -13.53 0.10
C GLN A 151 12.88 -13.69 0.47
N ASP A 152 13.18 -13.81 1.76
CA ASP A 152 14.51 -14.06 2.30
C ASP A 152 14.53 -15.38 3.10
N GLU A 153 14.41 -16.50 2.39
CA GLU A 153 14.29 -17.84 3.00
C GLU A 153 15.37 -18.15 4.06
N LYS A 154 16.55 -17.57 3.92
CA LYS A 154 17.70 -17.77 4.82
C LYS A 154 17.86 -16.66 5.86
N GLY A 155 17.12 -15.55 5.73
CA GLY A 155 17.24 -14.39 6.59
C GLY A 155 18.58 -13.65 6.52
N GLU A 156 19.38 -13.87 5.45
CA GLU A 156 20.73 -13.30 5.36
C GLU A 156 20.70 -11.81 5.04
N THR A 157 19.75 -11.38 4.22
CA THR A 157 19.58 -9.96 3.90
C THR A 157 19.09 -9.21 5.12
N GLN A 158 18.12 -9.76 5.86
CA GLN A 158 17.63 -9.15 7.09
C GLN A 158 18.74 -9.02 8.14
N LYS A 159 19.54 -10.06 8.37
CA LYS A 159 20.72 -10.00 9.26
C LYS A 159 21.72 -8.92 8.84
N ARG A 160 21.90 -8.71 7.53
CA ARG A 160 22.75 -7.63 6.99
C ARG A 160 22.18 -6.26 7.29
N ILE A 161 20.87 -6.07 7.08
CA ILE A 161 20.14 -4.85 7.43
C ILE A 161 20.33 -4.54 8.91
N ASP A 162 20.06 -5.50 9.80
CA ASP A 162 20.15 -5.31 11.25
C ASP A 162 21.58 -4.96 11.71
N ARG A 163 22.59 -5.61 11.13
CA ARG A 163 24.00 -5.29 11.44
C ARG A 163 24.36 -3.88 11.00
N LEU A 164 23.93 -3.42 9.82
CA LEU A 164 24.28 -2.11 9.27
C LEU A 164 23.48 -0.98 9.94
N SER A 165 22.33 -1.29 10.53
CA SER A 165 21.51 -0.35 11.29
C SER A 165 21.68 -0.44 12.80
N ALA A 166 22.66 -1.18 13.31
CA ALA A 166 22.93 -1.29 14.76
C ALA A 166 23.49 -0.01 15.40
N GLY A 167 24.04 0.90 14.58
CA GLY A 167 24.59 2.19 15.03
C GLY A 167 23.56 3.30 15.10
N THR A 168 24.01 4.50 15.47
CA THR A 168 23.18 5.70 15.51
C THR A 168 22.61 6.00 14.10
N PRO A 169 21.30 6.21 13.96
CA PRO A 169 20.70 6.58 12.68
C PRO A 169 21.18 7.96 12.21
N TYR A 170 21.22 8.15 10.90
CA TYR A 170 21.46 9.46 10.30
C TYR A 170 20.36 10.46 10.68
N CYS A 171 19.11 10.00 10.71
CA CYS A 171 17.94 10.78 11.07
C CYS A 171 16.98 9.91 11.90
N GLU A 172 16.44 10.51 12.97
CA GLU A 172 15.38 9.91 13.80
C GLU A 172 14.39 11.00 14.18
N PHE A 173 13.09 10.70 14.04
CA PHE A 173 12.00 11.57 14.48
C PHE A 173 10.71 10.76 14.65
N SER A 174 9.73 11.32 15.37
CA SER A 174 8.40 10.75 15.50
C SER A 174 7.34 11.75 15.05
N ASP A 175 6.33 11.26 14.34
CA ASP A 175 5.14 12.02 13.98
C ASP A 175 4.00 11.91 15.02
N GLY A 176 4.26 11.17 16.10
CA GLY A 176 3.32 10.88 17.18
C GLY A 176 2.69 9.49 17.12
N LEU A 177 2.66 8.85 15.95
CA LEU A 177 2.15 7.49 15.73
C LEU A 177 3.28 6.52 15.41
N VAL A 178 4.23 6.96 14.60
CA VAL A 178 5.37 6.18 14.13
C VAL A 178 6.67 6.90 14.45
N THR A 179 7.67 6.16 14.88
CA THR A 179 9.06 6.65 14.97
C THR A 179 9.81 6.16 13.75
N HIS A 180 10.38 7.10 13.01
CA HIS A 180 11.10 6.88 11.76
C HIS A 180 12.60 7.00 11.99
N ARG A 181 13.37 6.02 11.47
CA ARG A 181 14.83 6.04 11.51
C ARG A 181 15.41 5.75 10.14
N LEU A 182 16.50 6.42 9.80
CA LEU A 182 17.19 6.29 8.52
C LEU A 182 18.69 6.09 8.74
N TRP A 183 19.28 5.10 8.08
CA TRP A 183 20.73 4.89 7.98
C TRP A 183 21.16 4.94 6.52
N ILE A 184 22.35 5.48 6.27
CA ILE A 184 22.94 5.57 4.94
C ILE A 184 24.00 4.48 4.81
N VAL A 185 23.92 3.65 3.77
CA VAL A 185 24.86 2.59 3.45
C VAL A 185 25.55 2.95 2.15
N ASN A 186 26.82 3.35 2.22
CA ASN A 186 27.67 3.69 1.07
C ASN A 186 28.97 2.83 1.03
N ASP A 187 29.10 1.84 1.90
CA ASP A 187 30.19 0.87 1.84
C ASP A 187 30.04 -0.04 0.61
N LYS A 188 31.06 -0.04 -0.25
CA LYS A 188 31.03 -0.77 -1.53
C LYS A 188 30.77 -2.27 -1.37
N GLN A 189 31.34 -2.92 -0.35
CA GLN A 189 31.13 -4.35 -0.14
C GLN A 189 29.68 -4.64 0.27
N ALA A 190 29.09 -3.77 1.10
CA ALA A 190 27.68 -3.88 1.46
C ALA A 190 26.75 -3.66 0.26
N LEU A 191 27.05 -2.67 -0.58
CA LEU A 191 26.28 -2.40 -1.81
C LEU A 191 26.31 -3.58 -2.77
N GLU A 192 27.49 -4.13 -3.05
CA GLU A 192 27.66 -5.34 -3.89
C GLU A 192 26.95 -6.55 -3.31
N ALA A 193 27.03 -6.74 -1.99
CA ALA A 193 26.36 -7.85 -1.32
C ALA A 193 24.83 -7.75 -1.43
N PHE A 194 24.24 -6.56 -1.23
CA PHE A 194 22.81 -6.37 -1.46
C PHE A 194 22.43 -6.62 -2.92
N ARG A 195 23.20 -6.10 -3.88
CA ARG A 195 22.95 -6.35 -5.30
C ARG A 195 22.95 -7.83 -5.63
N ALA A 196 23.91 -8.59 -5.08
CA ALA A 196 23.98 -10.05 -5.25
C ALA A 196 22.80 -10.77 -4.59
N ASP A 197 22.38 -10.35 -3.40
CA ASP A 197 21.23 -10.91 -2.68
C ASP A 197 19.93 -10.77 -3.49
N PHE A 198 19.72 -9.62 -4.14
CA PHE A 198 18.49 -9.33 -4.87
C PHE A 198 18.48 -9.86 -6.31
N ALA A 199 19.64 -10.08 -6.93
CA ALA A 199 19.73 -10.55 -8.31
C ALA A 199 18.85 -11.79 -8.64
N PRO A 200 18.74 -12.85 -7.80
CA PRO A 200 17.89 -14.00 -8.10
C PRO A 200 16.40 -13.79 -7.73
N ARG A 201 16.07 -12.71 -7.03
CA ARG A 201 14.75 -12.54 -6.39
C ARG A 201 13.72 -11.92 -7.31
N LYS A 202 12.47 -12.20 -7.00
CA LYS A 202 11.28 -11.47 -7.47
C LYS A 202 10.87 -10.45 -6.43
N LEU A 203 10.24 -9.39 -6.87
CA LEU A 203 9.68 -8.34 -6.02
C LEU A 203 8.17 -8.31 -6.18
N TYR A 204 7.46 -8.18 -5.08
CA TYR A 204 6.00 -8.14 -5.03
C TYR A 204 5.58 -6.75 -4.56
N ILE A 205 4.90 -5.99 -5.40
CA ILE A 205 4.46 -4.64 -5.01
C ILE A 205 3.43 -4.77 -3.89
N ALA A 206 3.72 -4.22 -2.71
CA ALA A 206 2.80 -4.13 -1.59
C ALA A 206 1.93 -2.88 -1.65
N ASP A 207 2.54 -1.74 -2.03
CA ASP A 207 1.87 -0.45 -2.20
C ASP A 207 2.55 0.37 -3.29
N GLY A 208 1.76 1.16 -4.02
CA GLY A 208 2.28 2.00 -5.11
C GLY A 208 2.19 1.37 -6.50
N HIS A 209 1.24 0.49 -6.77
CA HIS A 209 0.98 -0.08 -8.10
C HIS A 209 0.85 1.00 -9.17
N HIS A 210 0.11 2.09 -8.89
CA HIS A 210 -0.01 3.23 -9.80
C HIS A 210 1.35 3.88 -10.09
N ARG A 211 2.23 4.02 -9.07
CA ARG A 211 3.58 4.59 -9.22
C ARG A 211 4.48 3.72 -10.10
N TYR A 212 4.37 2.39 -9.96
CA TYR A 212 5.17 1.48 -10.79
C TYR A 212 4.71 1.47 -12.25
N GLU A 213 3.41 1.38 -12.52
CA GLU A 213 2.89 1.48 -13.88
C GLU A 213 3.20 2.84 -14.50
N THR A 214 3.18 3.91 -13.71
CA THR A 214 3.62 5.24 -14.16
C THR A 214 5.10 5.24 -14.53
N ALA A 215 5.95 4.57 -13.75
CA ALA A 215 7.38 4.46 -14.06
C ALA A 215 7.64 3.72 -15.38
N ILE A 216 6.90 2.64 -15.66
CA ILE A 216 6.94 1.96 -16.97
C ILE A 216 6.57 2.92 -18.10
N HIS A 217 5.43 3.61 -17.98
CA HIS A 217 4.96 4.55 -19.01
C HIS A 217 5.93 5.74 -19.18
N TYR A 218 6.53 6.22 -18.09
CA TYR A 218 7.49 7.32 -18.14
C TYR A 218 8.82 6.91 -18.79
N ARG A 219 9.36 5.74 -18.46
CA ARG A 219 10.52 5.13 -19.13
C ARG A 219 10.30 5.08 -20.65
N ASP A 220 9.16 4.54 -21.07
CA ASP A 220 8.84 4.38 -22.48
C ASP A 220 8.68 5.75 -23.18
N TYR A 221 8.00 6.69 -22.51
CA TYR A 221 7.90 8.08 -22.98
C TYR A 221 9.27 8.73 -23.17
N CYS A 222 10.21 8.54 -22.23
CA CYS A 222 11.56 9.10 -22.35
C CYS A 222 12.32 8.51 -23.53
N ARG A 223 12.22 7.19 -23.74
CA ARG A 223 12.83 6.49 -24.88
C ARG A 223 12.28 6.96 -26.22
N GLU A 224 10.95 7.06 -26.34
CA GLU A 224 10.26 7.46 -27.57
C GLU A 224 10.49 8.92 -27.93
N ASN A 225 10.60 9.80 -26.95
CA ASN A 225 10.73 11.25 -27.17
C ASN A 225 12.16 11.78 -26.95
N ALA A 226 13.15 10.91 -26.74
CA ALA A 226 14.53 11.26 -26.47
C ALA A 226 14.69 12.27 -25.32
N VAL A 227 13.89 12.12 -24.26
CA VAL A 227 13.96 12.95 -23.06
C VAL A 227 15.20 12.58 -22.26
N TRP A 228 15.99 13.57 -21.85
CA TRP A 228 17.14 13.34 -20.99
C TRP A 228 16.71 13.07 -19.56
N ALA A 229 16.51 11.79 -19.22
CA ALA A 229 16.24 11.31 -17.89
C ALA A 229 16.91 9.93 -17.70
N PRO A 230 18.24 9.89 -17.56
CA PRO A 230 19.01 8.62 -17.51
C PRO A 230 18.59 7.71 -16.35
N GLY A 231 18.05 8.27 -15.27
CA GLY A 231 17.48 7.51 -14.15
C GLY A 231 16.11 6.90 -14.41
N SER A 232 15.45 7.21 -15.55
CA SER A 232 14.10 6.69 -15.87
C SER A 232 14.04 5.18 -16.09
N GLU A 233 15.18 4.52 -16.31
CA GLU A 233 15.33 3.08 -16.36
C GLU A 233 15.15 2.41 -14.98
N PHE A 234 15.09 3.20 -13.92
CA PHE A 234 14.95 2.76 -12.54
C PHE A 234 13.85 3.53 -11.82
N VAL A 235 13.32 2.93 -10.77
CA VAL A 235 12.34 3.56 -9.89
C VAL A 235 12.71 3.31 -8.42
N MET A 236 12.46 4.30 -7.57
CA MET A 236 12.75 4.20 -6.15
C MET A 236 11.77 3.27 -5.44
N MET A 237 12.29 2.24 -4.78
CA MET A 237 11.51 1.29 -3.98
C MET A 237 12.07 1.14 -2.58
N THR A 238 11.18 0.83 -1.64
CA THR A 238 11.51 0.30 -0.31
C THR A 238 11.21 -1.19 -0.32
N LEU A 239 12.24 -2.00 -0.11
CA LEU A 239 12.17 -3.46 -0.16
C LEU A 239 12.16 -4.03 1.26
N VAL A 240 11.15 -4.83 1.59
CA VAL A 240 10.92 -5.44 2.91
C VAL A 240 10.75 -6.94 2.77
N ASP A 241 11.31 -7.72 3.70
CA ASP A 241 11.11 -9.16 3.72
C ASP A 241 9.65 -9.52 4.05
N MET A 242 9.07 -10.42 3.26
CA MET A 242 7.71 -10.96 3.51
C MET A 242 7.56 -11.61 4.89
N ALA A 243 8.64 -12.18 5.42
CA ALA A 243 8.66 -12.83 6.73
C ALA A 243 8.98 -11.86 7.87
N HIS A 244 9.13 -10.55 7.60
CA HIS A 244 9.49 -9.58 8.63
C HIS A 244 8.40 -9.49 9.71
N PRO A 245 8.74 -9.69 11.03
CA PRO A 245 7.74 -9.74 12.10
C PRO A 245 6.98 -8.40 12.31
N GLY A 246 7.52 -7.30 11.83
CA GLY A 246 6.88 -5.98 11.84
C GLY A 246 5.94 -5.75 10.65
N LEU A 247 5.85 -6.68 9.70
CA LEU A 247 4.93 -6.53 8.57
C LEU A 247 3.49 -6.76 9.03
N VAL A 248 2.65 -5.75 8.86
CA VAL A 248 1.23 -5.80 9.23
C VAL A 248 0.37 -5.52 8.01
N VAL A 249 -0.64 -6.36 7.82
CA VAL A 249 -1.70 -6.16 6.83
C VAL A 249 -3.01 -5.97 7.59
N PHE A 250 -3.67 -4.84 7.39
CA PHE A 250 -5.00 -4.61 7.97
C PHE A 250 -6.09 -5.12 7.04
N PRO A 251 -7.22 -5.58 7.60
CA PRO A 251 -8.42 -5.84 6.83
C PRO A 251 -8.95 -4.51 6.28
N THR A 252 -9.63 -4.61 5.15
CA THR A 252 -10.41 -3.49 4.62
C THR A 252 -11.88 -3.91 4.64
N HIS A 253 -12.66 -3.35 5.56
CA HIS A 253 -14.08 -3.63 5.69
C HIS A 253 -14.86 -2.97 4.57
N ARG A 254 -16.00 -3.54 4.19
CA ARG A 254 -16.88 -3.04 3.14
C ARG A 254 -18.11 -2.40 3.76
N LEU A 255 -18.36 -1.14 3.41
CA LEU A 255 -19.53 -0.38 3.84
C LEU A 255 -20.43 -0.17 2.64
N VAL A 256 -21.71 -0.51 2.77
CA VAL A 256 -22.70 -0.48 1.69
C VAL A 256 -23.74 0.58 1.93
N CYS A 257 -24.02 1.40 0.92
CA CYS A 257 -25.06 2.42 0.94
C CYS A 257 -25.77 2.56 -0.41
N GLY A 258 -26.92 3.22 -0.41
CA GLY A 258 -27.64 3.60 -1.63
C GLY A 258 -28.21 2.43 -2.45
N ILE A 259 -28.39 1.25 -1.83
CA ILE A 259 -29.08 0.10 -2.47
C ILE A 259 -30.60 0.34 -2.37
N GLU A 260 -31.26 0.44 -3.51
CA GLU A 260 -32.71 0.61 -3.57
C GLU A 260 -33.42 -0.68 -3.13
N GLY A 261 -34.36 -0.56 -2.19
CA GLY A 261 -35.09 -1.71 -1.65
C GLY A 261 -34.24 -2.68 -0.83
N PHE A 262 -33.14 -2.22 -0.23
CA PHE A 262 -32.29 -3.03 0.64
C PHE A 262 -33.10 -3.77 1.72
N SER A 263 -32.85 -5.07 1.89
CA SER A 263 -33.39 -5.88 2.96
C SER A 263 -32.32 -6.85 3.46
N ALA A 264 -32.00 -6.74 4.74
CA ALA A 264 -31.03 -7.63 5.38
C ALA A 264 -31.50 -9.09 5.38
N GLU A 265 -32.82 -9.34 5.49
CA GLU A 265 -33.41 -10.68 5.43
C GLU A 265 -33.13 -11.34 4.07
N LYS A 266 -33.32 -10.61 2.96
CA LYS A 266 -33.03 -11.12 1.60
C LYS A 266 -31.54 -11.40 1.42
N VAL A 267 -30.66 -10.57 1.97
CA VAL A 267 -29.21 -10.80 1.95
C VAL A 267 -28.87 -12.09 2.70
N LEU A 268 -29.41 -12.28 3.89
CA LEU A 268 -29.20 -13.51 4.68
C LEU A 268 -29.78 -14.74 4.00
N GLU A 269 -30.96 -14.64 3.37
CA GLU A 269 -31.56 -15.74 2.62
C GLU A 269 -30.65 -16.15 1.45
N SER A 270 -30.18 -15.21 0.66
CA SER A 270 -29.23 -15.47 -0.44
C SER A 270 -27.91 -16.04 0.06
N CYS A 271 -27.33 -15.47 1.12
CA CYS A 271 -26.11 -15.98 1.73
C CYS A 271 -26.28 -17.40 2.31
N GLY A 272 -27.47 -17.76 2.74
CA GLY A 272 -27.77 -19.09 3.29
C GLY A 272 -27.54 -20.26 2.31
N GLU A 273 -27.47 -20.00 1.01
CA GLU A 273 -27.10 -21.01 0.02
C GLU A 273 -25.63 -21.45 0.18
N TYR A 274 -24.72 -20.50 0.33
CA TYR A 274 -23.27 -20.75 0.34
C TYR A 274 -22.64 -20.72 1.72
N PHE A 275 -23.27 -20.04 2.69
CA PHE A 275 -22.69 -19.82 4.01
C PHE A 275 -23.50 -20.50 5.13
N GLN A 276 -22.80 -21.01 6.13
CA GLN A 276 -23.37 -21.24 7.44
C GLN A 276 -23.51 -19.89 8.13
N ILE A 277 -24.72 -19.60 8.64
CA ILE A 277 -25.04 -18.31 9.27
C ILE A 277 -25.25 -18.53 10.78
N GLU A 278 -24.52 -17.76 11.58
CA GLU A 278 -24.63 -17.77 13.04
C GLU A 278 -24.92 -16.34 13.53
N THR A 279 -25.94 -16.16 14.35
CA THR A 279 -26.22 -14.85 14.94
C THR A 279 -25.31 -14.64 16.14
N LEU A 280 -24.60 -13.49 16.17
CA LEU A 280 -23.81 -13.08 17.33
C LEU A 280 -24.68 -12.30 18.29
N ALA A 281 -24.42 -12.45 19.60
CA ALA A 281 -25.24 -11.81 20.63
C ALA A 281 -25.02 -10.28 20.68
N ASP A 282 -23.77 -9.85 20.51
CA ASP A 282 -23.40 -8.45 20.47
C ASP A 282 -22.06 -8.22 19.73
N LYS A 283 -21.65 -6.95 19.58
CA LYS A 283 -20.44 -6.56 18.86
C LYS A 283 -19.13 -7.10 19.47
N SER A 284 -19.10 -7.45 20.76
CA SER A 284 -17.89 -7.95 21.41
C SER A 284 -17.49 -9.35 20.93
N GLU A 285 -18.41 -10.08 20.30
CA GLU A 285 -18.12 -11.39 19.72
C GLU A 285 -17.46 -11.30 18.32
N ILE A 286 -17.50 -10.13 17.65
CA ILE A 286 -17.02 -9.98 16.26
C ILE A 286 -15.53 -10.37 16.16
N GLU A 287 -14.66 -9.68 16.87
CA GLU A 287 -13.21 -9.91 16.77
C GLU A 287 -12.80 -11.33 17.19
N PRO A 288 -13.25 -11.87 18.34
CA PRO A 288 -12.91 -13.23 18.73
C PRO A 288 -13.39 -14.29 17.73
N ARG A 289 -14.60 -14.13 17.17
CA ARG A 289 -15.15 -15.10 16.22
C ARG A 289 -14.44 -15.02 14.87
N MET A 290 -14.15 -13.81 14.38
CA MET A 290 -13.38 -13.58 13.15
C MET A 290 -11.95 -14.13 13.29
N LYS A 291 -11.30 -13.89 14.43
CA LYS A 291 -9.98 -14.45 14.72
C LYS A 291 -9.98 -15.97 14.73
N ASN A 292 -10.94 -16.60 15.40
CA ASN A 292 -11.05 -18.06 15.42
C ASN A 292 -11.23 -18.65 14.02
N ALA A 293 -12.06 -18.03 13.18
CA ALA A 293 -12.23 -18.44 11.79
C ALA A 293 -10.93 -18.26 10.97
N TYR A 294 -10.23 -17.15 11.17
CA TYR A 294 -8.95 -16.89 10.54
C TYR A 294 -7.88 -17.93 10.92
N ASP A 295 -7.75 -18.23 12.21
CA ASP A 295 -6.78 -19.21 12.70
C ASP A 295 -7.11 -20.64 12.20
N ALA A 296 -8.39 -20.92 11.99
CA ALA A 296 -8.87 -22.19 11.41
C ALA A 296 -8.78 -22.24 9.87
N GLY A 297 -8.35 -21.17 9.21
CA GLY A 297 -8.27 -21.10 7.75
C GLY A 297 -9.62 -21.03 7.04
N GLN A 298 -10.70 -20.70 7.76
CA GLN A 298 -12.05 -20.58 7.23
C GLN A 298 -12.24 -19.23 6.54
N LYS A 299 -13.04 -19.19 5.48
CA LYS A 299 -13.49 -17.97 4.83
C LYS A 299 -14.74 -17.48 5.57
N ALA A 300 -14.58 -16.36 6.29
CA ALA A 300 -15.62 -15.87 7.19
C ALA A 300 -15.77 -14.35 7.12
N PHE A 301 -17.01 -13.88 7.32
CA PHE A 301 -17.39 -12.47 7.33
C PHE A 301 -18.39 -12.21 8.43
N VAL A 302 -18.39 -11.00 9.02
CA VAL A 302 -19.52 -10.58 9.84
C VAL A 302 -20.33 -9.55 9.06
N PHE A 303 -21.57 -9.88 8.82
CA PHE A 303 -22.58 -8.99 8.26
C PHE A 303 -23.21 -8.17 9.39
N VAL A 304 -23.02 -6.87 9.34
CA VAL A 304 -23.53 -5.88 10.30
C VAL A 304 -24.67 -5.11 9.65
N TYR A 305 -25.83 -5.08 10.29
CA TYR A 305 -27.02 -4.43 9.76
C TYR A 305 -27.98 -3.98 10.87
N LYS A 306 -28.90 -3.09 10.53
CA LYS A 306 -30.01 -2.71 11.42
C LYS A 306 -31.31 -3.41 11.01
N ASN A 307 -32.11 -3.77 12.01
CA ASN A 307 -33.50 -4.14 11.84
C ASN A 307 -34.33 -3.27 12.80
N GLY A 308 -35.02 -2.27 12.26
CA GLY A 308 -35.51 -1.15 13.03
C GLY A 308 -34.35 -0.39 13.69
N ASP A 309 -34.46 -0.12 14.97
CA ASP A 309 -33.42 0.57 15.75
C ASP A 309 -32.35 -0.40 16.32
N ARG A 310 -32.49 -1.70 16.07
CA ARG A 310 -31.58 -2.69 16.67
C ARG A 310 -30.47 -3.06 15.70
N MET A 311 -29.21 -2.96 16.19
CA MET A 311 -28.04 -3.51 15.53
C MET A 311 -28.05 -5.02 15.60
N ASN A 312 -27.70 -5.68 14.50
CA ASN A 312 -27.60 -7.14 14.38
C ASN A 312 -26.29 -7.53 13.74
N TYR A 313 -25.78 -8.68 14.11
CA TYR A 313 -24.48 -9.21 13.68
C TYR A 313 -24.66 -10.67 13.28
N ALA A 314 -24.34 -11.01 12.06
CA ALA A 314 -24.40 -12.38 11.55
C ALA A 314 -23.02 -12.82 11.06
N LEU A 315 -22.47 -13.85 11.66
CA LEU A 315 -21.24 -14.51 11.19
C LEU A 315 -21.60 -15.44 10.03
N LEU A 316 -20.98 -15.20 8.89
CA LEU A 316 -21.12 -15.96 7.66
C LEU A 316 -19.83 -16.78 7.44
N ILE A 317 -19.92 -18.11 7.47
CA ILE A 317 -18.78 -19.01 7.25
C ILE A 317 -19.05 -19.78 5.97
N LEU A 318 -18.16 -19.71 4.99
CA LEU A 318 -18.28 -20.40 3.71
C LEU A 318 -18.32 -21.92 3.95
N LYS A 319 -19.36 -22.60 3.41
CA LYS A 319 -19.57 -24.05 3.60
C LYS A 319 -18.58 -24.88 2.82
N ASP A 320 -18.33 -24.52 1.56
CA ASP A 320 -17.45 -25.23 0.64
C ASP A 320 -16.78 -24.22 -0.31
N ALA A 321 -15.46 -24.18 -0.29
CA ALA A 321 -14.68 -23.29 -1.16
C ALA A 321 -14.72 -23.71 -2.64
N ALA A 322 -15.07 -24.97 -2.93
CA ALA A 322 -15.17 -25.47 -4.32
C ALA A 322 -16.23 -24.72 -5.14
N VAL A 323 -17.24 -24.12 -4.51
CA VAL A 323 -18.24 -23.30 -5.19
C VAL A 323 -17.62 -22.18 -6.02
N MET A 324 -16.49 -21.65 -5.61
CA MET A 324 -15.80 -20.57 -6.34
C MET A 324 -15.27 -21.01 -7.71
N GLU A 325 -15.15 -22.31 -7.99
CA GLU A 325 -14.80 -22.82 -9.33
C GLU A 325 -15.91 -22.58 -10.36
N GLU A 326 -17.16 -22.61 -9.91
CA GLU A 326 -18.32 -22.36 -10.77
C GLU A 326 -18.42 -20.87 -11.14
N PHE A 327 -18.10 -19.98 -10.19
CA PHE A 327 -18.19 -18.52 -10.38
C PHE A 327 -16.95 -17.90 -11.03
N MET A 328 -15.78 -18.48 -10.82
CA MET A 328 -14.49 -17.94 -11.30
C MET A 328 -13.64 -19.03 -11.96
N PRO A 329 -14.16 -19.75 -12.99
CA PRO A 329 -13.48 -20.90 -13.61
C PRO A 329 -12.14 -20.53 -14.26
N GLU A 330 -11.99 -19.27 -14.70
CA GLU A 330 -10.79 -18.76 -15.36
C GLU A 330 -9.67 -18.36 -14.39
N LYS A 331 -9.96 -18.33 -13.08
CA LYS A 331 -9.02 -17.90 -12.04
C LYS A 331 -8.30 -19.08 -11.40
N SER A 332 -7.08 -18.82 -10.92
CA SER A 332 -6.32 -19.79 -10.13
C SER A 332 -7.02 -20.11 -8.79
N GLU A 333 -6.68 -21.24 -8.19
CA GLU A 333 -7.12 -21.61 -6.85
C GLU A 333 -6.73 -20.51 -5.83
N ALA A 334 -5.52 -19.92 -5.96
CA ALA A 334 -5.07 -18.84 -5.12
C ALA A 334 -6.00 -17.62 -5.17
N SER A 335 -6.45 -17.21 -6.36
CA SER A 335 -7.36 -16.06 -6.50
C SER A 335 -8.78 -16.39 -6.03
N ARG A 336 -9.27 -17.61 -6.30
CA ARG A 336 -10.58 -18.09 -5.85
C ARG A 336 -10.66 -18.21 -4.33
N GLY A 337 -9.54 -18.60 -3.70
CA GLY A 337 -9.43 -18.79 -2.26
C GLY A 337 -9.30 -17.52 -1.42
N LEU A 338 -9.26 -16.33 -2.01
CA LEU A 338 -9.19 -15.08 -1.26
C LEU A 338 -10.53 -14.74 -0.59
N ASP A 339 -10.51 -14.30 0.66
CA ASP A 339 -11.69 -13.78 1.36
C ASP A 339 -12.39 -12.69 0.55
N VAL A 340 -11.60 -11.79 -0.03
CA VAL A 340 -12.11 -10.69 -0.87
C VAL A 340 -12.81 -11.20 -2.13
N SER A 341 -12.28 -12.25 -2.78
CA SER A 341 -12.92 -12.85 -3.96
C SER A 341 -14.26 -13.51 -3.59
N VAL A 342 -14.28 -14.25 -2.50
CA VAL A 342 -15.51 -14.87 -1.96
C VAL A 342 -16.56 -13.82 -1.64
N LEU A 343 -16.19 -12.76 -0.89
CA LEU A 343 -17.09 -11.67 -0.54
C LEU A 343 -17.65 -10.97 -1.78
N HIS A 344 -16.77 -10.58 -2.70
CA HIS A 344 -17.19 -9.84 -3.90
C HIS A 344 -18.14 -10.67 -4.75
N THR A 345 -17.84 -11.93 -4.99
CA THR A 345 -18.62 -12.80 -5.88
C THR A 345 -19.93 -13.24 -5.23
N LEU A 346 -19.87 -13.88 -4.06
CA LEU A 346 -21.07 -14.53 -3.50
C LEU A 346 -21.97 -13.55 -2.73
N ILE A 347 -21.42 -12.46 -2.20
CA ILE A 347 -22.19 -11.52 -1.38
C ILE A 347 -22.48 -10.23 -2.15
N LEU A 348 -21.43 -9.51 -2.62
CA LEU A 348 -21.65 -8.20 -3.25
C LEU A 348 -22.35 -8.35 -4.61
N GLU A 349 -21.89 -9.24 -5.48
CA GLU A 349 -22.49 -9.45 -6.80
C GLU A 349 -23.80 -10.24 -6.70
N CYS A 350 -23.80 -11.44 -6.09
CA CYS A 350 -24.97 -12.31 -6.09
C CYS A 350 -26.08 -11.85 -5.13
N ALA A 351 -25.77 -11.47 -3.87
CA ALA A 351 -26.80 -11.12 -2.90
C ALA A 351 -27.23 -9.66 -2.93
N LEU A 352 -26.31 -8.73 -3.31
CA LEU A 352 -26.56 -7.28 -3.30
C LEU A 352 -26.64 -6.64 -4.68
N GLY A 353 -26.26 -7.35 -5.76
CA GLY A 353 -26.23 -6.81 -7.12
C GLY A 353 -25.19 -5.71 -7.35
N ILE A 354 -24.16 -5.63 -6.50
CA ILE A 354 -23.03 -4.71 -6.64
C ILE A 354 -22.00 -5.37 -7.56
N ASP A 355 -22.04 -5.07 -8.85
CA ASP A 355 -21.15 -5.62 -9.85
C ASP A 355 -19.76 -4.96 -9.85
N ARG A 356 -18.85 -5.46 -10.70
CA ARG A 356 -17.48 -4.96 -10.80
C ARG A 356 -17.40 -3.48 -11.19
N GLU A 357 -18.29 -2.98 -12.05
CA GLU A 357 -18.31 -1.57 -12.45
C GLU A 357 -18.75 -0.68 -11.30
N ASN A 358 -19.75 -1.11 -10.55
CA ASN A 358 -20.20 -0.44 -9.33
C ASN A 358 -19.08 -0.39 -8.27
N MET A 359 -18.40 -1.53 -8.02
CA MET A 359 -17.27 -1.59 -7.11
C MET A 359 -16.12 -0.67 -7.54
N ALA A 360 -15.79 -0.63 -8.84
CA ALA A 360 -14.73 0.23 -9.37
C ALA A 360 -15.07 1.72 -9.28
N SER A 361 -16.32 2.08 -9.48
CA SER A 361 -16.81 3.47 -9.36
C SER A 361 -17.13 3.89 -7.92
N GLN A 362 -17.13 2.94 -6.98
CA GLN A 362 -17.49 3.14 -5.57
C GLN A 362 -18.89 3.78 -5.39
N LYS A 363 -19.85 3.40 -6.23
CA LYS A 363 -21.19 4.00 -6.23
C LYS A 363 -21.98 3.61 -4.98
N ASN A 364 -21.97 2.32 -4.64
CA ASN A 364 -22.69 1.75 -3.51
C ASN A 364 -21.78 1.13 -2.45
N LEU A 365 -20.47 1.22 -2.63
CA LEU A 365 -19.47 0.59 -1.79
C LEU A 365 -18.40 1.59 -1.39
N THR A 366 -18.11 1.67 -0.10
CA THR A 366 -16.96 2.39 0.45
C THR A 366 -16.20 1.50 1.42
N TYR A 367 -15.09 1.98 1.97
CA TYR A 367 -14.11 1.16 2.66
C TYR A 367 -13.65 1.83 3.94
N THR A 368 -13.48 1.03 5.00
CA THR A 368 -12.77 1.44 6.21
C THR A 368 -11.88 0.30 6.74
N ARG A 369 -10.92 0.66 7.56
CA ARG A 369 -10.05 -0.28 8.30
C ARG A 369 -10.45 -0.37 9.76
N ASP A 370 -11.24 0.58 10.23
CA ASP A 370 -11.65 0.70 11.62
C ASP A 370 -13.00 0.01 11.82
N LEU A 371 -13.00 -1.02 12.66
CA LEU A 371 -14.20 -1.73 13.03
C LEU A 371 -15.24 -0.79 13.70
N ASN A 372 -14.79 0.11 14.57
CA ASN A 372 -15.70 1.01 15.27
C ASN A 372 -16.35 2.02 14.29
N GLU A 373 -15.59 2.51 13.30
CA GLU A 373 -16.15 3.32 12.22
C GLU A 373 -17.20 2.53 11.43
N ALA A 374 -16.89 1.28 11.05
CA ALA A 374 -17.84 0.42 10.34
C ALA A 374 -19.15 0.21 11.13
N LEU A 375 -19.05 0.01 12.44
CA LEU A 375 -20.22 -0.16 13.29
C LEU A 375 -21.01 1.15 13.45
N SER A 376 -20.34 2.27 13.72
CA SER A 376 -20.98 3.56 13.97
C SER A 376 -21.69 4.12 12.74
N THR A 377 -21.16 3.91 11.52
CA THR A 377 -21.80 4.37 10.28
C THR A 377 -23.08 3.57 9.96
N VAL A 378 -23.14 2.28 10.33
CA VAL A 378 -24.39 1.50 10.24
C VAL A 378 -25.37 1.91 11.34
N GLU A 379 -24.87 2.15 12.56
CA GLU A 379 -25.70 2.58 13.69
C GLU A 379 -26.37 3.95 13.43
N SER A 380 -25.66 4.86 12.79
CA SER A 380 -26.15 6.22 12.42
C SER A 380 -27.01 6.27 11.15
N ASP A 381 -27.25 5.13 10.49
CA ASP A 381 -27.93 5.04 9.18
C ASP A 381 -27.20 5.75 8.02
N GLU A 382 -25.94 6.13 8.19
CA GLU A 382 -25.10 6.60 7.10
C GLU A 382 -24.82 5.49 6.09
N MET A 383 -24.62 4.26 6.59
CA MET A 383 -24.48 3.05 5.79
C MET A 383 -25.64 2.08 6.07
N GLN A 384 -26.10 1.39 5.02
CA GLN A 384 -27.17 0.41 5.14
C GLN A 384 -26.69 -0.89 5.81
N CYS A 385 -25.45 -1.27 5.55
CA CYS A 385 -24.82 -2.42 6.19
C CYS A 385 -23.29 -2.36 6.03
N ALA A 386 -22.62 -3.24 6.77
CA ALA A 386 -21.18 -3.45 6.65
C ALA A 386 -20.84 -4.95 6.63
N PHE A 387 -19.74 -5.26 5.93
CA PHE A 387 -19.10 -6.59 5.98
C PHE A 387 -17.72 -6.44 6.58
N ILE A 388 -17.53 -7.14 7.71
CA ILE A 388 -16.25 -7.18 8.44
C ILE A 388 -15.47 -8.39 7.93
N LEU A 389 -14.21 -8.15 7.54
CA LEU A 389 -13.30 -9.16 6.99
C LEU A 389 -12.09 -9.37 7.90
N ASN A 390 -11.47 -10.52 7.75
CA ASN A 390 -10.10 -10.75 8.19
C ASN A 390 -9.08 -10.13 7.24
N PRO A 391 -7.84 -9.83 7.69
CA PRO A 391 -6.78 -9.38 6.81
C PRO A 391 -6.37 -10.49 5.82
N THR A 392 -6.03 -10.09 4.60
CA THR A 392 -5.41 -11.01 3.63
C THR A 392 -4.05 -11.46 4.14
N ARG A 393 -3.74 -12.75 4.03
CA ARG A 393 -2.44 -13.30 4.43
C ARG A 393 -1.36 -12.92 3.42
N VAL A 394 -0.15 -12.68 3.91
CA VAL A 394 0.99 -12.30 3.04
C VAL A 394 1.29 -13.41 2.03
N GLU A 395 1.14 -14.69 2.44
CA GLU A 395 1.32 -15.86 1.58
C GLU A 395 0.31 -15.90 0.43
N GLU A 396 -0.94 -15.48 0.68
CA GLU A 396 -2.00 -15.40 -0.34
C GLU A 396 -1.64 -14.37 -1.41
N ILE A 397 -1.06 -13.23 -1.00
CA ILE A 397 -0.59 -12.18 -1.93
C ILE A 397 0.49 -12.74 -2.86
N GLY A 398 1.48 -13.43 -2.27
CA GLY A 398 2.55 -14.08 -3.01
C GLY A 398 2.03 -15.13 -3.99
N ALA A 399 1.07 -15.95 -3.57
CA ALA A 399 0.48 -17.02 -4.39
C ALA A 399 -0.28 -16.47 -5.61
N VAL A 400 -1.12 -15.44 -5.43
CA VAL A 400 -1.85 -14.79 -6.53
C VAL A 400 -0.90 -14.12 -7.52
N ALA A 401 0.09 -13.38 -7.03
CA ALA A 401 1.08 -12.73 -7.87
C ALA A 401 1.95 -13.75 -8.62
N ALA A 402 2.29 -14.89 -8.00
CA ALA A 402 3.02 -15.97 -8.64
C ALA A 402 2.22 -16.67 -9.75
N ALA A 403 0.89 -16.71 -9.63
CA ALA A 403 -0.02 -17.18 -10.69
C ALA A 403 -0.16 -16.18 -11.86
N GLY A 404 0.48 -14.99 -11.77
CA GLY A 404 0.36 -13.94 -12.78
C GLY A 404 -0.99 -13.21 -12.76
N GLU A 405 -1.73 -13.35 -11.66
CA GLU A 405 -3.06 -12.78 -11.49
C GLU A 405 -3.02 -11.56 -10.58
N LYS A 406 -4.12 -10.79 -10.60
CA LYS A 406 -4.32 -9.63 -9.73
C LYS A 406 -5.52 -9.87 -8.82
N MET A 407 -5.40 -9.43 -7.59
CA MET A 407 -6.46 -9.39 -6.59
C MET A 407 -7.45 -8.25 -6.89
N PRO A 408 -8.69 -8.34 -6.43
CA PRO A 408 -9.60 -7.22 -6.46
C PRO A 408 -9.02 -5.98 -5.76
N GLN A 409 -9.52 -4.79 -6.11
CA GLN A 409 -9.10 -3.55 -5.46
C GLN A 409 -9.38 -3.58 -3.95
N LYS A 410 -8.52 -2.89 -3.17
CA LYS A 410 -8.64 -2.81 -1.71
C LYS A 410 -8.64 -4.17 -1.01
N SER A 411 -7.90 -5.13 -1.55
CA SER A 411 -7.69 -6.45 -0.94
C SER A 411 -6.71 -6.43 0.22
N THR A 412 -5.78 -5.47 0.22
CA THR A 412 -4.72 -5.36 1.21
C THR A 412 -4.55 -3.91 1.68
N TYR A 413 -4.14 -3.76 2.92
CA TYR A 413 -3.66 -2.49 3.44
C TYR A 413 -2.43 -2.72 4.31
N PHE A 414 -1.26 -2.52 3.73
CA PHE A 414 0.01 -2.61 4.44
C PHE A 414 0.18 -1.41 5.39
N TYR A 415 0.60 -1.70 6.61
CA TYR A 415 0.82 -0.71 7.65
C TYR A 415 2.21 -0.90 8.30
N PRO A 416 2.90 0.20 8.67
CA PRO A 416 2.56 1.59 8.33
C PRO A 416 2.71 1.90 6.84
N LYS A 417 2.19 3.07 6.42
CA LYS A 417 2.42 3.58 5.07
C LYS A 417 3.73 4.33 5.03
N LEU A 418 4.62 3.96 4.10
CA LEU A 418 5.94 4.58 3.96
C LEU A 418 5.83 6.09 3.78
N ILE A 419 6.60 6.83 4.58
CA ILE A 419 6.58 8.29 4.55
C ILE A 419 7.21 8.86 3.27
N THR A 420 6.67 9.97 2.80
CA THR A 420 7.15 10.72 1.63
C THR A 420 8.09 11.84 2.05
N GLY A 421 9.16 12.08 1.27
CA GLY A 421 10.06 13.22 1.44
C GLY A 421 11.30 12.97 2.29
N LEU A 422 11.43 11.81 2.94
CA LEU A 422 12.63 11.47 3.69
C LEU A 422 13.82 11.14 2.77
N VAL A 423 13.54 10.39 1.71
CA VAL A 423 14.46 10.04 0.62
C VAL A 423 13.70 10.21 -0.69
N MET A 424 14.27 10.92 -1.64
CA MET A 424 13.68 11.18 -2.96
C MET A 424 14.72 10.90 -4.05
N ASN A 425 14.26 10.64 -5.28
CA ASN A 425 15.15 10.34 -6.40
C ASN A 425 14.94 11.33 -7.55
N ASN A 426 16.02 11.89 -8.04
CA ASN A 426 16.06 12.73 -9.25
C ASN A 426 16.48 11.89 -10.46
N LEU A 427 15.57 11.72 -11.43
CA LEU A 427 15.77 10.90 -12.62
C LEU A 427 16.73 11.52 -13.65
N GLU A 428 17.12 12.77 -13.48
CA GLU A 428 18.18 13.41 -14.29
C GLU A 428 19.58 12.97 -13.85
N THR A 429 19.71 12.41 -12.65
CA THR A 429 20.97 11.87 -12.15
C THR A 429 21.25 10.51 -12.77
N PRO A 430 22.40 10.29 -13.45
CA PRO A 430 22.77 8.98 -13.93
C PRO A 430 22.89 7.96 -12.80
N VAL A 431 22.47 6.73 -13.08
CA VAL A 431 22.60 5.62 -12.14
C VAL A 431 23.94 4.93 -12.41
N GLU A 432 24.75 4.80 -11.37
CA GLU A 432 26.05 4.16 -11.45
C GLU A 432 25.92 2.63 -11.55
N ASP A 433 26.88 1.98 -12.24
CA ASP A 433 26.92 0.53 -12.44
C ASP A 433 27.27 -0.27 -11.16
#